data_c7bbc727dadef571c09a7aec9918b2d1
#
_entry.id   c7bbc727dadef571c09a7aec9918b2d1
#
_cell.length_a   1.000
_cell.length_b   1.000
_cell.length_c   1.000
_cell.angle_alpha   90.00
_cell.angle_beta   90.00
_cell.angle_gamma   90.00
#
_symmetry.space_group_name_H-M   'P 1'
#
loop_
_entity.id
_entity.type
_entity.pdbx_description
1 polymer ?
#
loop_
_entity_poly.entity_id
_entity_poly.type
_entity_poly.pdbx_seq_one_letter_code
_entity_poly.pdbx_strand_id
1 'polypeptide(L)'
;MKFEKYKVMVADDEENVRVLLKEILEGEGYEVFIAEDGSKALDIVSKNTLDCALLDVRMPVLDGLEAFLKIKEISPELPVIFLTAYGSSDLAIKAMKKGAYDYLTKPFDVEELRIKVKKAIDLRKITMNTKKAKQSFDYIEDEIIGDSQQMQEVYKEVGKVAGSDATILLRGESGTGKELFAKAIYLHSDRKDSPFLIVNCAAIPETLLESELFGHEKGSFTDAISKHIGKFEAASNGTIFLDEIGDMSLSLQSKLLRVLQEKTFNRVGSTETITSDVRVIAATNRDLEGLVKNGEFREDLYYRLNVVTITIPPLRDRKEDIPLLASYFVSKYSKKYNKSVQGVDKELIEMFINYNWPGNVRELENVIARGVIITSAPFIMKEHLPKEFISQFKTEEEKRTDLAHKKGNFKSITYDELTPLPELIETIERQQIIKALDLARGNKTKAAKMLGISRKSLFNKLRQYNIPVNNSE
;
A
#
# COMPACT_ATOMS: atom_id res chain seq x y z
N MET A 1 -31.96 -27.24 9.36
CA MET A 1 -30.80 -26.42 9.79
C MET A 1 -31.35 -25.13 10.34
N LYS A 2 -31.21 -24.85 11.66
CA LYS A 2 -31.54 -23.51 12.19
C LYS A 2 -30.47 -22.56 11.67
N PHE A 3 -30.82 -21.63 10.80
CA PHE A 3 -29.92 -20.50 10.47
C PHE A 3 -29.78 -19.65 11.73
N GLU A 4 -28.60 -19.60 12.33
CA GLU A 4 -28.32 -18.65 13.39
C GLU A 4 -28.53 -17.23 12.86
N LYS A 5 -29.43 -16.48 13.54
CA LYS A 5 -29.65 -15.07 13.21
C LYS A 5 -28.45 -14.23 13.67
N TYR A 6 -27.98 -13.30 12.87
CA TYR A 6 -26.95 -12.35 13.27
C TYR A 6 -27.48 -11.43 14.36
N LYS A 7 -26.63 -11.11 15.33
CA LYS A 7 -26.97 -10.35 16.53
C LYS A 7 -26.45 -8.94 16.44
N VAL A 8 -27.35 -7.96 16.43
CA VAL A 8 -27.03 -6.54 16.34
C VAL A 8 -27.47 -5.85 17.62
N MET A 9 -26.60 -5.03 18.21
CA MET A 9 -26.95 -4.17 19.34
C MET A 9 -27.23 -2.76 18.86
N VAL A 10 -28.24 -2.12 19.42
CA VAL A 10 -28.58 -0.71 19.26
C VAL A 10 -28.56 -0.04 20.62
N ALA A 11 -27.70 0.95 20.80
CA ALA A 11 -27.61 1.76 22.00
C ALA A 11 -27.85 3.23 21.66
N ASP A 12 -28.91 3.79 22.21
CA ASP A 12 -29.36 5.17 21.97
C ASP A 12 -30.23 5.61 23.18
N ASP A 13 -30.17 6.84 23.61
CA ASP A 13 -31.00 7.32 24.73
C ASP A 13 -32.43 7.63 24.32
N GLU A 14 -32.66 7.91 23.04
CA GLU A 14 -34.00 8.19 22.48
C GLU A 14 -34.79 6.90 22.22
N GLU A 15 -35.89 6.67 22.94
CA GLU A 15 -36.73 5.47 22.77
C GLU A 15 -37.27 5.31 21.35
N ASN A 16 -37.70 6.42 20.71
CA ASN A 16 -38.23 6.39 19.35
C ASN A 16 -37.16 5.89 18.33
N VAL A 17 -35.91 6.29 18.52
CA VAL A 17 -34.76 5.85 17.65
C VAL A 17 -34.52 4.37 17.86
N ARG A 18 -34.49 3.90 19.11
CA ARG A 18 -34.29 2.48 19.44
C ARG A 18 -35.39 1.61 18.82
N VAL A 19 -36.66 2.03 18.92
CA VAL A 19 -37.81 1.28 18.36
C VAL A 19 -37.71 1.24 16.83
N LEU A 20 -37.44 2.37 16.19
CA LEU A 20 -37.31 2.47 14.74
C LEU A 20 -36.17 1.56 14.22
N LEU A 21 -35.00 1.66 14.82
CA LEU A 21 -33.84 0.85 14.42
C LEU A 21 -34.10 -0.64 14.64
N LYS A 22 -34.76 -1.00 15.73
CA LYS A 22 -35.16 -2.38 16.02
C LYS A 22 -36.08 -2.94 14.93
N GLU A 23 -37.14 -2.19 14.57
CA GLU A 23 -38.08 -2.63 13.53
C GLU A 23 -37.40 -2.82 12.17
N ILE A 24 -36.55 -1.88 11.77
CA ILE A 24 -35.79 -1.96 10.52
C ILE A 24 -34.89 -3.19 10.51
N LEU A 25 -34.12 -3.42 11.56
CA LEU A 25 -33.13 -4.49 11.62
C LEU A 25 -33.76 -5.87 11.81
N GLU A 26 -34.85 -5.98 12.60
CA GLU A 26 -35.61 -7.22 12.72
C GLU A 26 -36.30 -7.58 11.39
N GLY A 27 -36.75 -6.58 10.62
CA GLY A 27 -37.29 -6.75 9.27
C GLY A 27 -36.26 -7.34 8.29
N GLU A 28 -34.99 -7.07 8.49
CA GLU A 28 -33.86 -7.68 7.73
C GLU A 28 -33.46 -9.07 8.26
N GLY A 29 -34.12 -9.56 9.33
CA GLY A 29 -33.86 -10.90 9.87
C GLY A 29 -32.79 -10.97 10.96
N TYR A 30 -32.31 -9.85 11.46
CA TYR A 30 -31.36 -9.80 12.58
C TYR A 30 -32.04 -10.03 13.93
N GLU A 31 -31.29 -10.52 14.93
CA GLU A 31 -31.70 -10.52 16.35
C GLU A 31 -31.17 -9.24 16.98
N VAL A 32 -32.07 -8.37 17.49
CA VAL A 32 -31.71 -7.01 17.94
C VAL A 32 -31.76 -6.90 19.46
N PHE A 33 -30.64 -6.45 20.05
CA PHE A 33 -30.51 -6.11 21.45
C PHE A 33 -30.53 -4.58 21.62
N ILE A 34 -31.30 -4.08 22.56
CA ILE A 34 -31.43 -2.63 22.81
C ILE A 34 -30.83 -2.25 24.16
N ALA A 35 -30.10 -1.12 24.18
CA ALA A 35 -29.58 -0.46 25.37
C ALA A 35 -30.04 1.01 25.39
N GLU A 36 -30.34 1.55 26.56
CA GLU A 36 -30.77 2.95 26.70
C GLU A 36 -29.62 3.87 27.12
N ASP A 37 -28.47 3.26 27.47
CA ASP A 37 -27.23 3.96 27.87
C ASP A 37 -25.99 3.09 27.63
N GLY A 38 -24.82 3.72 27.77
CA GLY A 38 -23.54 3.01 27.55
C GLY A 38 -23.24 1.91 28.57
N SER A 39 -23.78 1.97 29.80
CA SER A 39 -23.58 0.92 30.81
C SER A 39 -24.35 -0.34 30.45
N LYS A 40 -25.61 -0.19 30.02
CA LYS A 40 -26.42 -1.33 29.51
C LYS A 40 -25.84 -1.92 28.22
N ALA A 41 -25.27 -1.08 27.36
CA ALA A 41 -24.56 -1.55 26.18
C ALA A 41 -23.37 -2.47 26.57
N LEU A 42 -22.58 -2.11 27.58
CA LEU A 42 -21.49 -2.96 28.08
C LEU A 42 -21.98 -4.28 28.66
N ASP A 43 -23.09 -4.26 29.42
CA ASP A 43 -23.69 -5.46 29.95
C ASP A 43 -24.15 -6.43 28.87
N ILE A 44 -24.72 -5.92 27.79
CA ILE A 44 -25.13 -6.71 26.64
C ILE A 44 -23.93 -7.33 25.93
N VAL A 45 -22.89 -6.55 25.67
CA VAL A 45 -21.64 -7.02 25.02
C VAL A 45 -20.95 -8.10 25.86
N SER A 46 -20.95 -7.96 27.18
CA SER A 46 -20.30 -8.94 28.09
C SER A 46 -21.02 -10.31 28.12
N LYS A 47 -22.35 -10.30 27.91
CA LYS A 47 -23.21 -11.51 28.02
C LYS A 47 -23.50 -12.17 26.67
N ASN A 48 -23.31 -11.46 25.56
CA ASN A 48 -23.70 -11.93 24.22
C ASN A 48 -22.55 -11.77 23.24
N THR A 49 -22.45 -12.73 22.30
CA THR A 49 -21.58 -12.59 21.13
C THR A 49 -22.37 -11.83 20.07
N LEU A 50 -21.99 -10.58 19.83
CA LEU A 50 -22.64 -9.70 18.85
C LEU A 50 -21.86 -9.66 17.53
N ASP A 51 -22.57 -9.41 16.43
CA ASP A 51 -21.99 -9.33 15.09
C ASP A 51 -21.78 -7.87 14.63
N CYS A 52 -22.58 -6.93 15.17
CA CYS A 52 -22.46 -5.49 14.94
C CYS A 52 -23.07 -4.71 16.11
N ALA A 53 -22.59 -3.49 16.36
CA ALA A 53 -23.19 -2.56 17.31
C ALA A 53 -23.41 -1.18 16.67
N LEU A 54 -24.60 -0.62 16.87
CA LEU A 54 -24.95 0.77 16.60
C LEU A 54 -24.94 1.52 17.93
N LEU A 55 -24.19 2.61 18.02
CA LEU A 55 -23.93 3.29 19.30
C LEU A 55 -24.10 4.80 19.15
N ASP A 56 -25.04 5.40 19.86
CA ASP A 56 -25.13 6.86 19.90
C ASP A 56 -23.90 7.45 20.61
N VAL A 57 -23.41 8.57 20.09
CA VAL A 57 -22.28 9.29 20.69
C VAL A 57 -22.64 9.89 22.04
N ARG A 58 -23.86 10.42 22.18
CA ARG A 58 -24.31 11.11 23.40
C ARG A 58 -25.37 10.29 24.10
N MET A 59 -24.98 9.67 25.22
CA MET A 59 -25.90 8.93 26.08
C MET A 59 -25.68 9.31 27.55
N PRO A 60 -26.73 9.22 28.39
CA PRO A 60 -26.59 9.41 29.83
C PRO A 60 -25.78 8.29 30.48
N VAL A 61 -25.32 8.50 31.70
CA VAL A 61 -24.58 7.57 32.58
C VAL A 61 -23.17 7.29 32.05
N LEU A 62 -23.03 6.77 30.83
CA LEU A 62 -21.76 6.52 30.14
C LEU A 62 -21.93 6.93 28.68
N ASP A 63 -21.11 7.90 28.23
CA ASP A 63 -21.20 8.37 26.86
C ASP A 63 -20.75 7.30 25.84
N GLY A 64 -21.20 7.45 24.59
CA GLY A 64 -20.95 6.45 23.57
C GLY A 64 -19.47 6.25 23.26
N LEU A 65 -18.63 7.27 23.36
CA LEU A 65 -17.20 7.16 23.08
C LEU A 65 -16.48 6.42 24.22
N GLU A 66 -16.84 6.64 25.47
CA GLU A 66 -16.31 5.91 26.62
C GLU A 66 -16.81 4.44 26.60
N ALA A 67 -18.11 4.23 26.30
CA ALA A 67 -18.67 2.89 26.11
C ALA A 67 -17.94 2.12 25.01
N PHE A 68 -17.69 2.76 23.88
CA PHE A 68 -16.93 2.18 22.76
C PHE A 68 -15.54 1.71 23.17
N LEU A 69 -14.78 2.49 23.92
CA LEU A 69 -13.44 2.09 24.38
C LEU A 69 -13.50 0.82 25.23
N LYS A 70 -14.44 0.76 26.16
CA LYS A 70 -14.63 -0.43 27.01
C LYS A 70 -15.17 -1.63 26.22
N ILE A 71 -16.05 -1.40 25.23
CA ILE A 71 -16.50 -2.45 24.28
C ILE A 71 -15.31 -3.03 23.54
N LYS A 72 -14.36 -2.20 23.09
CA LYS A 72 -13.16 -2.66 22.40
C LYS A 72 -12.20 -3.46 23.28
N GLU A 73 -12.20 -3.22 24.59
CA GLU A 73 -11.45 -4.07 25.55
C GLU A 73 -12.10 -5.46 25.70
N ILE A 74 -13.43 -5.53 25.73
CA ILE A 74 -14.18 -6.80 25.88
C ILE A 74 -14.23 -7.59 24.57
N SER A 75 -14.54 -6.90 23.48
CA SER A 75 -14.67 -7.47 22.13
C SER A 75 -13.96 -6.60 21.09
N PRO A 76 -12.62 -6.73 20.94
CA PRO A 76 -11.81 -5.87 20.05
C PRO A 76 -12.29 -5.87 18.59
N GLU A 77 -12.89 -6.96 18.16
CA GLU A 77 -13.28 -7.21 16.78
C GLU A 77 -14.74 -6.86 16.47
N LEU A 78 -15.52 -6.45 17.47
CA LEU A 78 -16.92 -6.06 17.24
C LEU A 78 -16.94 -4.77 16.42
N PRO A 79 -17.50 -4.78 15.19
CA PRO A 79 -17.67 -3.57 14.42
C PRO A 79 -18.70 -2.67 15.09
N VAL A 80 -18.34 -1.41 15.34
CA VAL A 80 -19.19 -0.40 15.95
C VAL A 80 -19.41 0.73 14.98
N ILE A 81 -20.67 1.02 14.68
CA ILE A 81 -21.13 2.16 13.87
C ILE A 81 -21.70 3.21 14.82
N PHE A 82 -21.15 4.42 14.79
CA PHE A 82 -21.66 5.50 15.61
C PHE A 82 -22.89 6.18 14.98
N LEU A 83 -23.87 6.51 15.82
CA LEU A 83 -25.00 7.38 15.44
C LEU A 83 -24.66 8.81 15.94
N THR A 84 -24.63 9.79 15.04
CA THR A 84 -24.19 11.16 15.37
C THR A 84 -25.24 12.19 14.95
N ALA A 85 -25.43 13.25 15.75
CA ALA A 85 -26.25 14.39 15.34
C ALA A 85 -25.53 15.24 14.25
N TYR A 86 -26.30 15.93 13.43
CA TYR A 86 -25.80 16.86 12.40
C TYR A 86 -24.86 17.91 13.00
N GLY A 87 -23.63 18.05 12.45
CA GLY A 87 -22.66 19.04 12.88
C GLY A 87 -21.59 18.56 13.88
N SER A 88 -21.51 17.27 14.23
CA SER A 88 -20.53 16.73 15.19
C SER A 88 -19.29 16.11 14.52
N SER A 89 -18.73 16.77 13.51
CA SER A 89 -17.55 16.31 12.75
C SER A 89 -16.35 15.95 13.64
N ASP A 90 -16.09 16.73 14.69
CA ASP A 90 -14.99 16.47 15.63
C ASP A 90 -15.16 15.16 16.40
N LEU A 91 -16.40 14.80 16.79
CA LEU A 91 -16.67 13.55 17.50
C LEU A 91 -16.57 12.33 16.56
N ALA A 92 -17.05 12.46 15.33
CA ALA A 92 -16.89 11.44 14.30
C ALA A 92 -15.40 11.17 14.01
N ILE A 93 -14.59 12.23 13.85
CA ILE A 93 -13.13 12.11 13.64
C ILE A 93 -12.46 11.43 14.84
N LYS A 94 -12.85 11.75 16.07
CA LYS A 94 -12.31 11.11 17.28
C LYS A 94 -12.68 9.63 17.35
N ALA A 95 -13.93 9.28 17.05
CA ALA A 95 -14.40 7.89 17.02
C ALA A 95 -13.65 7.06 15.96
N MET A 96 -13.49 7.60 14.75
CA MET A 96 -12.76 6.94 13.68
C MET A 96 -11.28 6.76 13.99
N LYS A 97 -10.61 7.76 14.59
CA LYS A 97 -9.22 7.64 15.06
C LYS A 97 -9.03 6.54 16.11
N LYS A 98 -10.06 6.25 16.90
CA LYS A 98 -10.05 5.19 17.94
C LYS A 98 -10.50 3.82 17.42
N GLY A 99 -10.72 3.67 16.12
CA GLY A 99 -11.02 2.38 15.48
C GLY A 99 -12.52 2.02 15.41
N ALA A 100 -13.41 3.02 15.36
CA ALA A 100 -14.80 2.79 14.97
C ALA A 100 -14.86 2.27 13.53
N TYR A 101 -15.88 1.45 13.25
CA TYR A 101 -16.08 0.91 11.90
C TYR A 101 -16.57 1.99 10.94
N ASP A 102 -17.64 2.72 11.32
CA ASP A 102 -18.24 3.78 10.51
C ASP A 102 -19.08 4.69 11.42
N TYR A 103 -19.71 5.70 10.83
CA TYR A 103 -20.71 6.53 11.50
C TYR A 103 -21.90 6.80 10.58
N LEU A 104 -23.06 7.11 11.19
CA LEU A 104 -24.30 7.53 10.53
C LEU A 104 -24.78 8.84 11.15
N THR A 105 -25.12 9.83 10.35
CA THR A 105 -25.68 11.11 10.83
C THR A 105 -27.19 11.05 10.97
N LYS A 106 -27.71 11.47 12.13
CA LYS A 106 -29.17 11.63 12.34
C LYS A 106 -29.65 12.95 11.70
N PRO A 107 -30.75 12.96 10.93
CA PRO A 107 -31.55 11.81 10.52
C PRO A 107 -30.84 10.98 9.44
N PHE A 108 -30.86 9.66 9.58
CA PHE A 108 -30.17 8.74 8.66
C PHE A 108 -31.11 8.16 7.61
N ASP A 109 -30.58 7.86 6.45
CA ASP A 109 -31.25 7.12 5.40
C ASP A 109 -31.30 5.63 5.75
N VAL A 110 -32.47 5.00 5.58
CA VAL A 110 -32.69 3.58 5.92
C VAL A 110 -31.85 2.67 5.03
N GLU A 111 -31.67 3.00 3.76
CA GLU A 111 -30.85 2.21 2.84
C GLU A 111 -29.36 2.32 3.18
N GLU A 112 -28.88 3.51 3.58
CA GLU A 112 -27.52 3.69 4.05
C GLU A 112 -27.26 2.86 5.32
N LEU A 113 -28.18 2.85 6.27
CA LEU A 113 -28.12 2.03 7.48
C LEU A 113 -28.00 0.54 7.14
N ARG A 114 -28.89 0.03 6.26
CA ARG A 114 -28.90 -1.38 5.82
C ARG A 114 -27.57 -1.79 5.22
N ILE A 115 -27.05 -0.98 4.29
CA ILE A 115 -25.78 -1.23 3.61
C ILE A 115 -24.62 -1.28 4.62
N LYS A 116 -24.54 -0.33 5.54
CA LYS A 116 -23.46 -0.25 6.53
C LYS A 116 -23.50 -1.41 7.53
N VAL A 117 -24.67 -1.75 8.05
CA VAL A 117 -24.84 -2.88 8.98
C VAL A 117 -24.51 -4.21 8.30
N LYS A 118 -25.00 -4.43 7.08
CA LYS A 118 -24.67 -5.65 6.31
C LYS A 118 -23.15 -5.79 6.08
N LYS A 119 -22.50 -4.73 5.63
CA LYS A 119 -21.04 -4.70 5.44
C LYS A 119 -20.28 -4.97 6.74
N ALA A 120 -20.73 -4.41 7.86
CA ALA A 120 -20.12 -4.62 9.17
C ALA A 120 -20.23 -6.10 9.61
N ILE A 121 -21.37 -6.73 9.40
CA ILE A 121 -21.61 -8.15 9.73
C ILE A 121 -20.78 -9.07 8.82
N ASP A 122 -20.73 -8.79 7.51
CA ASP A 122 -19.93 -9.58 6.57
C ASP A 122 -18.43 -9.52 6.93
N LEU A 123 -17.95 -8.35 7.32
CA LEU A 123 -16.61 -8.17 7.86
C LEU A 123 -16.37 -9.04 9.12
N ARG A 124 -17.30 -9.04 10.06
CA ARG A 124 -17.21 -9.86 11.29
C ARG A 124 -17.08 -11.36 10.99
N LYS A 125 -17.83 -11.86 9.97
CA LYS A 125 -17.74 -13.26 9.52
C LYS A 125 -16.33 -13.61 9.02
N ILE A 126 -15.73 -12.74 8.22
CA ILE A 126 -14.38 -12.94 7.68
C ILE A 126 -13.38 -12.98 8.84
N THR A 127 -13.53 -12.09 9.82
CA THR A 127 -12.67 -12.02 11.01
C THR A 127 -12.76 -13.26 11.90
N MET A 128 -13.96 -13.81 12.10
CA MET A 128 -14.18 -15.03 12.91
C MET A 128 -13.63 -16.28 12.21
N ASN A 129 -13.73 -16.38 10.90
CA ASN A 129 -13.20 -17.49 10.13
C ASN A 129 -11.66 -17.51 10.08
N THR A 130 -11.02 -16.34 10.12
CA THR A 130 -9.55 -16.21 10.17
C THR A 130 -8.96 -16.53 11.55
N LYS A 131 -9.70 -16.42 12.64
CA LYS A 131 -9.23 -16.85 13.98
C LYS A 131 -8.92 -18.33 14.09
N LYS A 132 -9.58 -19.20 13.34
CA LYS A 132 -9.25 -20.64 13.30
C LYS A 132 -7.93 -20.95 12.58
N ALA A 133 -7.35 -19.97 11.85
CA ALA A 133 -6.06 -20.06 11.16
C ALA A 133 -4.92 -19.29 11.84
N LYS A 134 -5.19 -18.55 12.93
CA LYS A 134 -4.16 -17.84 13.70
C LYS A 134 -3.49 -18.76 14.74
N GLN A 135 -2.55 -19.58 14.28
CA GLN A 135 -1.36 -19.83 15.08
C GLN A 135 -0.48 -18.56 14.94
N SER A 136 -0.15 -17.96 16.05
CA SER A 136 0.69 -16.78 16.19
C SER A 136 2.02 -16.99 15.47
N PHE A 137 2.19 -16.35 14.32
CA PHE A 137 3.50 -16.13 13.75
C PHE A 137 4.08 -14.87 14.37
N ASP A 138 4.98 -15.03 15.35
CA ASP A 138 5.91 -13.98 15.72
C ASP A 138 6.98 -13.92 14.62
N TYR A 139 6.77 -13.06 13.63
CA TYR A 139 7.76 -12.79 12.58
C TYR A 139 8.90 -11.96 13.16
N ILE A 140 10.10 -12.48 13.05
CA ILE A 140 11.34 -11.74 13.33
C ILE A 140 11.49 -10.68 12.22
N GLU A 141 11.83 -9.46 12.57
CA GLU A 141 12.16 -8.42 11.57
C GLU A 141 13.26 -8.95 10.65
N ASP A 142 13.08 -8.80 9.33
CA ASP A 142 14.00 -9.23 8.25
C ASP A 142 13.96 -10.73 7.85
N GLU A 143 12.88 -11.44 8.09
CA GLU A 143 12.69 -12.81 7.61
C GLU A 143 12.34 -12.86 6.10
N ILE A 144 12.95 -13.81 5.36
CA ILE A 144 12.57 -14.08 3.97
C ILE A 144 11.29 -14.91 3.97
N ILE A 145 10.22 -14.40 3.35
CA ILE A 145 8.90 -15.02 3.35
C ILE A 145 8.58 -15.59 1.99
N GLY A 146 8.18 -16.85 1.95
CA GLY A 146 7.73 -17.56 0.77
C GLY A 146 7.80 -19.07 0.97
N ASP A 147 6.72 -19.77 0.59
CA ASP A 147 6.59 -21.23 0.69
C ASP A 147 6.45 -21.90 -0.68
N SER A 148 6.44 -21.12 -1.77
CA SER A 148 6.34 -21.63 -3.14
C SER A 148 7.52 -22.57 -3.48
N GLN A 149 7.29 -23.49 -4.42
CA GLN A 149 8.31 -24.44 -4.84
C GLN A 149 9.58 -23.71 -5.36
N GLN A 150 9.41 -22.63 -6.09
CA GLN A 150 10.51 -21.83 -6.60
C GLN A 150 11.36 -21.24 -5.46
N MET A 151 10.71 -20.74 -4.39
CA MET A 151 11.42 -20.21 -3.22
C MET A 151 12.13 -21.32 -2.44
N GLN A 152 11.55 -22.51 -2.32
CA GLN A 152 12.20 -23.66 -1.69
C GLN A 152 13.48 -24.08 -2.43
N GLU A 153 13.51 -23.97 -3.75
CA GLU A 153 14.73 -24.21 -4.55
C GLU A 153 15.80 -23.18 -4.24
N VAL A 154 15.43 -21.89 -4.18
CA VAL A 154 16.35 -20.80 -3.82
C VAL A 154 16.91 -21.02 -2.40
N TYR A 155 16.09 -21.41 -1.42
CA TYR A 155 16.56 -21.70 -0.06
C TYR A 155 17.57 -22.86 -0.01
N LYS A 156 17.36 -23.91 -0.80
CA LYS A 156 18.31 -25.02 -0.92
C LYS A 156 19.65 -24.57 -1.51
N GLU A 157 19.61 -23.70 -2.53
CA GLU A 157 20.82 -23.12 -3.11
C GLU A 157 21.57 -22.25 -2.10
N VAL A 158 20.87 -21.36 -1.40
CA VAL A 158 21.43 -20.53 -0.32
C VAL A 158 22.09 -21.41 0.74
N GLY A 159 21.41 -22.45 1.22
CA GLY A 159 21.94 -23.36 2.23
C GLY A 159 23.21 -24.07 1.80
N LYS A 160 23.34 -24.47 0.51
CA LYS A 160 24.53 -25.12 -0.04
C LYS A 160 25.75 -24.19 -0.11
N VAL A 161 25.55 -22.90 -0.39
CA VAL A 161 26.63 -21.95 -0.65
C VAL A 161 26.99 -21.10 0.57
N ALA A 162 26.14 -21.03 1.57
CA ALA A 162 26.34 -20.15 2.73
C ALA A 162 27.65 -20.42 3.45
N GLY A 163 28.02 -21.68 3.68
CA GLY A 163 29.27 -22.08 4.33
C GLY A 163 30.54 -22.00 3.47
N SER A 164 30.45 -21.57 2.19
CA SER A 164 31.63 -21.44 1.32
C SER A 164 32.10 -19.98 1.24
N ASP A 165 33.37 -19.77 0.94
CA ASP A 165 33.93 -18.42 0.66
C ASP A 165 33.79 -18.01 -0.83
N ALA A 166 33.05 -18.76 -1.63
CA ALA A 166 32.81 -18.46 -3.03
C ALA A 166 32.10 -17.12 -3.21
N THR A 167 32.43 -16.40 -4.30
CA THR A 167 31.69 -15.24 -4.75
C THR A 167 30.31 -15.66 -5.21
N ILE A 168 29.26 -14.97 -4.76
CA ILE A 168 27.87 -15.27 -5.09
C ILE A 168 27.30 -14.10 -5.88
N LEU A 169 26.63 -14.42 -6.99
CA LEU A 169 25.88 -13.47 -7.80
C LEU A 169 24.38 -13.70 -7.63
N LEU A 170 23.69 -12.76 -7.01
CA LEU A 170 22.23 -12.77 -6.87
C LEU A 170 21.60 -12.06 -8.08
N ARG A 171 20.80 -12.78 -8.86
CA ARG A 171 20.05 -12.24 -9.99
C ARG A 171 18.58 -12.16 -9.65
N GLY A 172 17.92 -11.11 -10.11
CA GLY A 172 16.48 -10.95 -9.95
C GLY A 172 16.05 -9.52 -10.21
N GLU A 173 14.79 -9.36 -10.57
CA GLU A 173 14.21 -8.05 -10.82
C GLU A 173 14.31 -7.12 -9.60
N SER A 174 14.14 -5.82 -9.83
CA SER A 174 14.08 -4.86 -8.72
C SER A 174 12.93 -5.21 -7.77
N GLY A 175 13.18 -5.12 -6.45
CA GLY A 175 12.17 -5.39 -5.43
C GLY A 175 11.87 -6.86 -5.14
N THR A 176 12.64 -7.82 -5.66
CA THR A 176 12.49 -9.27 -5.34
C THR A 176 13.03 -9.68 -3.98
N GLY A 177 13.85 -8.82 -3.32
CA GLY A 177 14.42 -9.08 -2.00
C GLY A 177 15.88 -9.54 -2.01
N LYS A 178 16.67 -9.25 -3.05
CA LYS A 178 18.10 -9.64 -3.17
C LYS A 178 18.93 -9.33 -1.93
N GLU A 179 18.69 -8.18 -1.29
CA GLU A 179 19.38 -7.78 -0.06
C GLU A 179 19.08 -8.73 1.12
N LEU A 180 17.85 -9.17 1.28
CA LEU A 180 17.47 -10.15 2.32
C LEU A 180 18.18 -11.48 2.11
N PHE A 181 18.31 -11.92 0.84
CA PHE A 181 19.06 -13.14 0.53
C PHE A 181 20.57 -12.98 0.81
N ALA A 182 21.15 -11.82 0.49
CA ALA A 182 22.55 -11.54 0.83
C ALA A 182 22.77 -11.59 2.35
N LYS A 183 21.85 -11.01 3.13
CA LYS A 183 21.86 -11.05 4.59
C LYS A 183 21.70 -12.49 5.12
N ALA A 184 20.79 -13.28 4.53
CA ALA A 184 20.61 -14.68 4.91
C ALA A 184 21.88 -15.51 4.63
N ILE A 185 22.52 -15.35 3.46
CA ILE A 185 23.78 -16.01 3.13
C ILE A 185 24.86 -15.65 4.16
N TYR A 186 24.99 -14.39 4.53
CA TYR A 186 25.93 -13.93 5.54
C TYR A 186 25.64 -14.55 6.91
N LEU A 187 24.39 -14.51 7.39
CA LEU A 187 24.01 -15.02 8.71
C LEU A 187 24.21 -16.54 8.87
N HIS A 188 24.20 -17.29 7.75
CA HIS A 188 24.44 -18.75 7.74
C HIS A 188 25.87 -19.10 7.28
N SER A 189 26.79 -18.12 7.19
CA SER A 189 28.18 -18.33 6.81
C SER A 189 29.10 -18.48 8.02
N ASP A 190 30.33 -18.94 7.78
CA ASP A 190 31.36 -18.99 8.80
C ASP A 190 31.85 -17.58 9.22
N ARG A 191 31.47 -16.54 8.47
CA ARG A 191 31.80 -15.12 8.73
C ARG A 191 30.67 -14.33 9.40
N LYS A 192 29.64 -14.98 9.95
CA LYS A 192 28.43 -14.36 10.54
C LYS A 192 28.70 -13.39 11.69
N ASP A 193 29.83 -13.58 12.39
CA ASP A 193 30.23 -12.74 13.53
C ASP A 193 31.25 -11.65 13.12
N SER A 194 31.57 -11.53 11.82
CA SER A 194 32.47 -10.56 11.21
C SER A 194 31.66 -9.42 10.54
N PRO A 195 32.30 -8.31 10.13
CA PRO A 195 31.59 -7.19 9.52
C PRO A 195 30.79 -7.59 8.26
N PHE A 196 29.54 -7.11 8.16
CA PHE A 196 28.72 -7.19 6.96
C PHE A 196 28.42 -5.77 6.45
N LEU A 197 29.01 -5.40 5.32
CA LEU A 197 28.88 -4.06 4.75
C LEU A 197 28.10 -4.10 3.44
N ILE A 198 27.14 -3.18 3.30
CA ILE A 198 26.27 -3.05 2.13
C ILE A 198 26.67 -1.81 1.35
N VAL A 199 26.83 -1.95 0.04
CA VAL A 199 27.09 -0.84 -0.89
C VAL A 199 26.16 -0.96 -2.08
N ASN A 200 25.35 0.07 -2.31
CA ASN A 200 24.53 0.16 -3.51
C ASN A 200 25.28 0.98 -4.58
N CYS A 201 25.69 0.32 -5.66
CA CYS A 201 26.54 0.92 -6.69
C CYS A 201 25.80 1.93 -7.58
N ALA A 202 24.47 1.83 -7.68
CA ALA A 202 23.63 2.75 -8.45
C ALA A 202 23.27 4.04 -7.69
N ALA A 203 23.26 3.98 -6.34
CA ALA A 203 22.80 5.10 -5.51
C ALA A 203 23.87 6.18 -5.28
N ILE A 204 25.15 5.91 -5.59
CA ILE A 204 26.30 6.77 -5.26
C ILE A 204 26.95 7.25 -6.56
N PRO A 205 27.23 8.55 -6.75
CA PRO A 205 28.02 9.04 -7.90
C PRO A 205 29.38 8.35 -8.00
N GLU A 206 29.88 8.10 -9.22
CA GLU A 206 31.06 7.28 -9.48
C GLU A 206 32.30 7.68 -8.65
N THR A 207 32.61 8.97 -8.60
CA THR A 207 33.78 9.48 -7.86
C THR A 207 33.68 9.25 -6.35
N LEU A 208 32.48 9.35 -5.80
CA LEU A 208 32.22 9.05 -4.39
C LEU A 208 32.19 7.54 -4.14
N LEU A 209 31.64 6.75 -5.08
CA LEU A 209 31.62 5.30 -4.97
C LEU A 209 33.04 4.72 -4.92
N GLU A 210 33.98 5.26 -5.71
CA GLU A 210 35.38 4.86 -5.66
C GLU A 210 35.97 5.11 -4.28
N SER A 211 35.78 6.30 -3.74
CA SER A 211 36.21 6.67 -2.40
C SER A 211 35.57 5.85 -1.29
N GLU A 212 34.27 5.56 -1.40
CA GLU A 212 33.54 4.69 -0.44
C GLU A 212 34.07 3.25 -0.46
N LEU A 213 34.31 2.68 -1.65
CA LEU A 213 34.78 1.30 -1.78
C LEU A 213 36.22 1.12 -1.33
N PHE A 214 37.15 1.96 -1.84
CA PHE A 214 38.58 1.76 -1.71
C PHE A 214 39.26 2.72 -0.71
N GLY A 215 38.54 3.77 -0.27
CA GLY A 215 39.10 4.82 0.58
C GLY A 215 39.97 5.81 -0.18
N HIS A 216 40.37 6.87 0.48
CA HIS A 216 41.25 7.89 -0.09
C HIS A 216 42.27 8.44 0.93
N GLU A 217 43.40 8.88 0.44
CA GLU A 217 44.36 9.64 1.24
C GLU A 217 44.02 11.14 1.20
N LYS A 218 44.50 11.87 2.22
CA LYS A 218 44.31 13.33 2.29
C LYS A 218 44.89 14.00 1.06
N GLY A 219 44.10 14.88 0.40
CA GLY A 219 44.53 15.65 -0.77
C GLY A 219 44.43 14.90 -2.11
N SER A 220 43.82 13.72 -2.16
CA SER A 220 43.65 12.93 -3.40
C SER A 220 42.71 13.56 -4.41
N PHE A 221 41.79 14.42 -3.95
CA PHE A 221 40.88 15.27 -4.76
C PHE A 221 40.48 16.52 -3.98
N THR A 222 39.81 17.47 -4.61
CA THR A 222 39.54 18.82 -4.07
C THR A 222 38.90 18.85 -2.68
N ASP A 223 38.05 17.88 -2.36
CA ASP A 223 37.33 17.79 -1.07
C ASP A 223 37.91 16.74 -0.10
N ALA A 224 39.06 16.16 -0.43
CA ALA A 224 39.74 15.15 0.43
C ALA A 224 40.48 15.82 1.61
N ILE A 225 39.76 16.36 2.58
CA ILE A 225 40.30 17.08 3.74
C ILE A 225 41.04 16.13 4.70
N SER A 226 40.55 14.90 4.83
CA SER A 226 41.11 13.87 5.73
C SER A 226 41.24 12.52 5.01
N LYS A 227 42.04 11.61 5.57
CA LYS A 227 42.05 10.22 5.13
C LYS A 227 40.73 9.52 5.42
N HIS A 228 40.23 8.73 4.48
CA HIS A 228 39.01 7.92 4.60
C HIS A 228 39.34 6.42 4.40
N ILE A 229 38.80 5.58 5.29
CA ILE A 229 38.92 4.12 5.22
C ILE A 229 37.78 3.57 4.37
N GLY A 230 38.10 2.87 3.27
CA GLY A 230 37.12 2.30 2.35
C GLY A 230 36.40 1.06 2.88
N LYS A 231 35.27 0.71 2.27
CA LYS A 231 34.47 -0.44 2.66
C LYS A 231 35.22 -1.78 2.55
N PHE A 232 36.11 -1.96 1.55
CA PHE A 232 36.91 -3.17 1.43
C PHE A 232 37.94 -3.31 2.56
N GLU A 233 38.49 -2.23 3.07
CA GLU A 233 39.36 -2.24 4.24
C GLU A 233 38.55 -2.50 5.52
N ALA A 234 37.40 -1.85 5.69
CA ALA A 234 36.55 -2.00 6.85
C ALA A 234 35.83 -3.37 6.92
N ALA A 235 35.62 -4.03 5.77
CA ALA A 235 35.03 -5.37 5.69
C ALA A 235 36.06 -6.50 5.76
N SER A 236 37.33 -6.21 6.07
CA SER A 236 38.39 -7.23 6.11
C SER A 236 38.00 -8.37 7.08
N ASN A 237 38.23 -9.62 6.64
CA ASN A 237 37.77 -10.87 7.26
C ASN A 237 36.24 -11.04 7.35
N GLY A 238 35.47 -10.12 6.79
CA GLY A 238 33.99 -10.13 6.77
C GLY A 238 33.40 -10.40 5.39
N THR A 239 32.23 -9.81 5.16
CA THR A 239 31.48 -9.93 3.89
C THR A 239 31.09 -8.54 3.39
N ILE A 240 31.22 -8.31 2.10
CA ILE A 240 30.67 -7.12 1.44
C ILE A 240 29.56 -7.54 0.47
N PHE A 241 28.44 -6.84 0.54
CA PHE A 241 27.33 -6.96 -0.40
C PHE A 241 27.32 -5.76 -1.34
N LEU A 242 27.51 -6.03 -2.64
CA LEU A 242 27.51 -5.04 -3.72
C LEU A 242 26.19 -5.14 -4.48
N ASP A 243 25.25 -4.24 -4.19
CA ASP A 243 23.97 -4.19 -4.88
C ASP A 243 24.08 -3.39 -6.17
N GLU A 244 23.32 -3.80 -7.19
CA GLU A 244 23.25 -3.23 -8.54
C GLU A 244 24.66 -3.10 -9.19
N ILE A 245 25.41 -4.22 -9.17
CA ILE A 245 26.81 -4.28 -9.70
C ILE A 245 26.88 -3.92 -11.19
N GLY A 246 25.79 -4.14 -11.95
CA GLY A 246 25.69 -3.83 -13.38
C GLY A 246 25.73 -2.33 -13.70
N ASP A 247 25.65 -1.45 -12.71
CA ASP A 247 25.70 0.01 -12.88
C ASP A 247 27.11 0.59 -12.58
N MET A 248 28.07 -0.28 -12.23
CA MET A 248 29.46 0.12 -11.96
C MET A 248 30.19 0.50 -13.24
N SER A 249 30.94 1.60 -13.22
CA SER A 249 31.78 2.03 -14.36
C SER A 249 32.92 1.07 -14.65
N LEU A 250 33.40 1.05 -15.88
CA LEU A 250 34.52 0.19 -16.31
C LEU A 250 35.80 0.42 -15.49
N SER A 251 36.06 1.64 -15.02
CA SER A 251 37.20 1.98 -14.18
C SER A 251 37.14 1.27 -12.82
N LEU A 252 35.97 1.32 -12.19
CA LEU A 252 35.69 0.66 -10.91
C LEU A 252 35.63 -0.86 -11.05
N GLN A 253 35.10 -1.38 -12.15
CA GLN A 253 35.11 -2.81 -12.46
C GLN A 253 36.56 -3.36 -12.48
N SER A 254 37.51 -2.60 -13.05
CA SER A 254 38.94 -3.02 -13.09
C SER A 254 39.54 -3.11 -11.69
N LYS A 255 39.21 -2.17 -10.79
CA LYS A 255 39.67 -2.19 -9.40
C LYS A 255 39.04 -3.32 -8.60
N LEU A 256 37.75 -3.56 -8.80
CA LEU A 256 37.01 -4.67 -8.17
C LEU A 256 37.60 -6.02 -8.59
N LEU A 257 37.94 -6.19 -9.89
CA LEU A 257 38.57 -7.40 -10.39
C LEU A 257 39.88 -7.71 -9.65
N ARG A 258 40.71 -6.67 -9.42
CA ARG A 258 41.94 -6.84 -8.67
C ARG A 258 41.69 -7.30 -7.24
N VAL A 259 40.70 -6.75 -6.55
CA VAL A 259 40.32 -7.23 -5.22
C VAL A 259 39.88 -8.69 -5.23
N LEU A 260 39.07 -9.10 -6.23
CA LEU A 260 38.57 -10.47 -6.34
C LEU A 260 39.65 -11.50 -6.70
N GLN A 261 40.72 -11.08 -7.42
CA GLN A 261 41.80 -11.95 -7.88
C GLN A 261 42.97 -11.99 -6.90
N GLU A 262 43.46 -10.80 -6.51
CA GLU A 262 44.70 -10.63 -5.74
C GLU A 262 44.44 -10.41 -4.25
N LYS A 263 43.15 -10.17 -3.84
CA LYS A 263 42.79 -9.75 -2.50
C LYS A 263 43.51 -8.47 -2.05
N THR A 264 43.89 -7.61 -3.00
CA THR A 264 44.60 -6.37 -2.76
C THR A 264 43.98 -5.20 -3.51
N PHE A 265 44.17 -4.00 -2.98
CA PHE A 265 43.82 -2.74 -3.62
C PHE A 265 44.66 -1.58 -3.09
N ASN A 266 44.55 -0.40 -3.72
CA ASN A 266 45.18 0.82 -3.26
C ASN A 266 44.12 1.88 -2.98
N ARG A 267 44.28 2.73 -1.96
CA ARG A 267 43.45 3.90 -1.75
C ARG A 267 43.61 4.90 -2.88
N VAL A 268 42.59 5.70 -3.13
CA VAL A 268 42.68 6.78 -4.11
C VAL A 268 43.75 7.77 -3.68
N GLY A 269 44.69 8.07 -4.61
CA GLY A 269 45.84 8.93 -4.33
C GLY A 269 47.01 8.25 -3.60
N SER A 270 47.00 6.92 -3.41
CA SER A 270 48.07 6.17 -2.77
C SER A 270 48.60 5.06 -3.66
N THR A 271 49.93 4.78 -3.53
CA THR A 271 50.60 3.61 -4.11
C THR A 271 50.72 2.45 -3.13
N GLU A 272 50.32 2.64 -1.86
CA GLU A 272 50.36 1.61 -0.83
C GLU A 272 49.35 0.52 -1.14
N THR A 273 49.80 -0.72 -1.18
CA THR A 273 48.97 -1.89 -1.41
C THR A 273 48.39 -2.40 -0.08
N ILE A 274 47.10 -2.49 -0.01
CA ILE A 274 46.33 -2.98 1.15
C ILE A 274 45.82 -4.37 0.81
N THR A 275 46.02 -5.33 1.71
CA THR A 275 45.45 -6.67 1.60
C THR A 275 44.13 -6.73 2.34
N SER A 276 43.09 -7.30 1.72
CA SER A 276 41.78 -7.45 2.32
C SER A 276 41.17 -8.82 1.98
N ASP A 277 40.99 -9.67 3.00
CA ASP A 277 40.29 -10.94 2.85
C ASP A 277 38.78 -10.74 3.07
N VAL A 278 38.09 -10.41 1.98
CA VAL A 278 36.65 -10.14 2.01
C VAL A 278 35.90 -11.16 1.15
N ARG A 279 34.81 -11.72 1.70
CA ARG A 279 33.85 -12.48 0.90
C ARG A 279 32.96 -11.50 0.16
N VAL A 280 32.73 -11.71 -1.14
CA VAL A 280 31.89 -10.83 -1.96
C VAL A 280 30.58 -11.52 -2.34
N ILE A 281 29.48 -10.84 -2.06
CA ILE A 281 28.14 -11.16 -2.59
C ILE A 281 27.76 -9.98 -3.48
N ALA A 282 27.47 -10.24 -4.76
CA ALA A 282 27.05 -9.22 -5.72
C ALA A 282 25.58 -9.43 -6.11
N ALA A 283 24.87 -8.37 -6.42
CA ALA A 283 23.51 -8.44 -6.90
C ALA A 283 23.28 -7.54 -8.11
N THR A 284 22.37 -7.95 -9.00
CA THR A 284 21.97 -7.15 -10.16
C THR A 284 20.58 -7.53 -10.66
N ASN A 285 19.90 -6.55 -11.24
CA ASN A 285 18.67 -6.72 -12.03
C ASN A 285 18.96 -6.64 -13.55
N ARG A 286 20.19 -6.28 -13.94
CA ARG A 286 20.57 -6.10 -15.36
C ARG A 286 21.07 -7.42 -15.96
N ASP A 287 20.93 -7.52 -17.28
CA ASP A 287 21.53 -8.60 -18.08
C ASP A 287 23.04 -8.34 -18.28
N LEU A 288 23.87 -8.94 -17.40
CA LEU A 288 25.31 -8.77 -17.47
C LEU A 288 25.93 -9.32 -18.77
N GLU A 289 25.37 -10.40 -19.31
CA GLU A 289 25.82 -10.97 -20.58
C GLU A 289 25.60 -10.00 -21.74
N GLY A 290 24.46 -9.31 -21.75
CA GLY A 290 24.18 -8.22 -22.68
C GLY A 290 25.13 -7.04 -22.51
N LEU A 291 25.43 -6.63 -21.27
CA LEU A 291 26.38 -5.57 -20.99
C LEU A 291 27.82 -5.93 -21.42
N VAL A 292 28.23 -7.19 -21.25
CA VAL A 292 29.54 -7.66 -21.74
C VAL A 292 29.61 -7.55 -23.27
N LYS A 293 28.59 -7.99 -23.99
CA LYS A 293 28.53 -7.88 -25.47
C LYS A 293 28.60 -6.43 -25.95
N ASN A 294 28.00 -5.52 -25.21
CA ASN A 294 28.00 -4.09 -25.52
C ASN A 294 29.29 -3.36 -25.09
N GLY A 295 30.19 -4.03 -24.37
CA GLY A 295 31.42 -3.41 -23.83
C GLY A 295 31.18 -2.50 -22.63
N GLU A 296 30.00 -2.57 -21.99
CA GLU A 296 29.62 -1.83 -20.78
C GLU A 296 30.03 -2.56 -19.49
N PHE A 297 30.29 -3.87 -19.59
CA PHE A 297 30.77 -4.69 -18.48
C PHE A 297 31.95 -5.54 -18.94
N ARG A 298 32.97 -5.67 -18.09
CA ARG A 298 34.16 -6.44 -18.42
C ARG A 298 33.91 -7.93 -18.35
N GLU A 299 34.32 -8.67 -19.35
CA GLU A 299 34.15 -10.12 -19.45
C GLU A 299 34.92 -10.87 -18.33
N ASP A 300 36.13 -10.41 -18.01
CA ASP A 300 36.97 -11.01 -16.95
C ASP A 300 36.35 -10.86 -15.56
N LEU A 301 35.73 -9.72 -15.26
CA LEU A 301 34.99 -9.49 -14.03
C LEU A 301 33.73 -10.34 -13.99
N TYR A 302 32.99 -10.43 -15.10
CA TYR A 302 31.78 -11.26 -15.19
C TYR A 302 32.08 -12.71 -14.79
N TYR A 303 33.12 -13.35 -15.37
CA TYR A 303 33.48 -14.73 -15.00
C TYR A 303 33.92 -14.86 -13.55
N ARG A 304 34.54 -13.83 -12.98
CA ARG A 304 34.97 -13.86 -11.57
C ARG A 304 33.82 -13.69 -10.57
N LEU A 305 32.72 -12.98 -10.97
CA LEU A 305 31.51 -12.82 -10.18
C LEU A 305 30.55 -14.01 -10.35
N ASN A 306 30.48 -14.57 -11.56
CA ASN A 306 29.58 -15.64 -11.93
C ASN A 306 30.11 -17.04 -11.56
N VAL A 307 30.61 -17.21 -10.32
CA VAL A 307 31.07 -18.50 -9.79
C VAL A 307 29.87 -19.33 -9.31
N VAL A 308 29.02 -18.73 -8.51
CA VAL A 308 27.74 -19.31 -8.08
C VAL A 308 26.65 -18.26 -8.30
N THR A 309 25.69 -18.59 -9.15
CA THR A 309 24.55 -17.69 -9.40
C THR A 309 23.29 -18.23 -8.78
N ILE A 310 22.59 -17.39 -8.01
CA ILE A 310 21.27 -17.67 -7.45
C ILE A 310 20.28 -16.70 -8.09
N THR A 311 19.25 -17.25 -8.75
CA THR A 311 18.21 -16.43 -9.39
C THR A 311 16.96 -16.40 -8.52
N ILE A 312 16.58 -15.20 -8.09
CA ILE A 312 15.39 -14.97 -7.27
C ILE A 312 14.21 -14.75 -8.19
N PRO A 313 13.15 -15.58 -8.11
CA PRO A 313 12.01 -15.48 -8.99
C PRO A 313 11.23 -14.18 -8.75
N PRO A 314 10.69 -13.53 -9.81
CA PRO A 314 9.78 -12.42 -9.65
C PRO A 314 8.46 -12.85 -9.01
N LEU A 315 7.75 -11.92 -8.39
CA LEU A 315 6.55 -12.23 -7.60
C LEU A 315 5.43 -12.87 -8.43
N ARG A 316 5.32 -12.53 -9.71
CA ARG A 316 4.35 -13.13 -10.66
C ARG A 316 4.54 -14.63 -10.90
N ASP A 317 5.76 -15.14 -10.70
CA ASP A 317 6.08 -16.57 -10.88
C ASP A 317 5.92 -17.37 -9.57
N ARG A 318 5.67 -16.69 -8.43
CA ARG A 318 5.42 -17.27 -7.10
C ARG A 318 4.14 -16.71 -6.48
N LYS A 319 3.05 -16.76 -7.23
CA LYS A 319 1.76 -16.19 -6.83
C LYS A 319 1.21 -16.75 -5.53
N GLU A 320 1.57 -17.99 -5.20
CA GLU A 320 1.22 -18.68 -3.97
C GLU A 320 1.75 -17.97 -2.71
N ASP A 321 2.85 -17.22 -2.84
CA ASP A 321 3.45 -16.45 -1.74
C ASP A 321 2.72 -15.13 -1.46
N ILE A 322 1.92 -14.62 -2.41
CA ILE A 322 1.26 -13.30 -2.30
C ILE A 322 0.37 -13.18 -1.06
N PRO A 323 -0.53 -14.15 -0.73
CA PRO A 323 -1.34 -14.07 0.48
C PRO A 323 -0.51 -14.06 1.76
N LEU A 324 0.58 -14.84 1.79
CA LEU A 324 1.48 -14.93 2.95
C LEU A 324 2.24 -13.61 3.15
N LEU A 325 2.81 -13.06 2.09
CA LEU A 325 3.48 -11.75 2.09
C LEU A 325 2.51 -10.63 2.49
N ALA A 326 1.28 -10.66 1.97
CA ALA A 326 0.25 -9.69 2.32
C ALA A 326 -0.08 -9.73 3.81
N SER A 327 -0.27 -10.91 4.38
CA SER A 327 -0.53 -11.09 5.82
C SER A 327 0.64 -10.59 6.68
N TYR A 328 1.86 -10.90 6.28
CA TYR A 328 3.07 -10.42 6.95
C TYR A 328 3.15 -8.89 6.95
N PHE A 329 3.00 -8.24 5.80
CA PHE A 329 3.09 -6.78 5.71
C PHE A 329 1.95 -6.08 6.47
N VAL A 330 0.74 -6.64 6.46
CA VAL A 330 -0.35 -6.13 7.31
C VAL A 330 0.06 -6.18 8.78
N SER A 331 0.58 -7.29 9.25
CA SER A 331 1.03 -7.45 10.66
C SER A 331 2.15 -6.45 10.99
N LYS A 332 3.18 -6.37 10.14
CA LYS A 332 4.34 -5.47 10.28
C LYS A 332 3.90 -4.00 10.39
N TYR A 333 3.07 -3.55 9.46
CA TYR A 333 2.66 -2.15 9.40
C TYR A 333 1.55 -1.79 10.39
N SER A 334 0.70 -2.75 10.77
CA SER A 334 -0.27 -2.57 11.85
C SER A 334 0.45 -2.32 13.19
N LYS A 335 1.48 -3.11 13.50
CA LYS A 335 2.34 -2.88 14.68
C LYS A 335 3.05 -1.52 14.58
N LYS A 336 3.69 -1.22 13.44
CA LYS A 336 4.48 0.01 13.23
C LYS A 336 3.64 1.29 13.38
N TYR A 337 2.40 1.28 12.87
CA TYR A 337 1.52 2.46 12.88
C TYR A 337 0.47 2.42 13.99
N ASN A 338 0.56 1.45 14.90
CA ASN A 338 -0.38 1.24 16.01
C ASN A 338 -1.84 1.19 15.54
N LYS A 339 -2.09 0.39 14.49
CA LYS A 339 -3.39 0.17 13.86
C LYS A 339 -3.88 -1.26 14.13
N SER A 340 -5.21 -1.44 14.19
CA SER A 340 -5.84 -2.74 14.41
C SER A 340 -6.26 -3.43 13.10
N VAL A 341 -5.45 -3.30 12.03
CA VAL A 341 -5.74 -3.93 10.74
C VAL A 341 -5.39 -5.42 10.84
N GLN A 342 -6.34 -6.28 10.47
CA GLN A 342 -6.23 -7.74 10.64
C GLN A 342 -5.85 -8.46 9.34
N GLY A 343 -6.10 -7.84 8.17
CA GLY A 343 -5.83 -8.48 6.89
C GLY A 343 -6.21 -7.64 5.68
N VAL A 344 -6.21 -8.31 4.55
CA VAL A 344 -6.66 -7.79 3.26
C VAL A 344 -7.96 -8.49 2.88
N ASP A 345 -8.91 -7.78 2.31
CA ASP A 345 -10.17 -8.34 1.83
C ASP A 345 -9.94 -9.45 0.78
N LYS A 346 -10.84 -10.44 0.74
CA LYS A 346 -10.69 -11.61 -0.12
C LYS A 346 -10.66 -11.26 -1.61
N GLU A 347 -11.58 -10.39 -2.06
CA GLU A 347 -11.58 -9.94 -3.46
C GLU A 347 -10.28 -9.22 -3.82
N LEU A 348 -9.73 -8.46 -2.88
CA LEU A 348 -8.48 -7.75 -3.09
C LEU A 348 -7.28 -8.70 -3.15
N ILE A 349 -7.27 -9.77 -2.37
CA ILE A 349 -6.26 -10.84 -2.46
C ILE A 349 -6.32 -11.51 -3.84
N GLU A 350 -7.51 -11.80 -4.38
CA GLU A 350 -7.66 -12.36 -5.72
C GLU A 350 -7.11 -11.38 -6.81
N MET A 351 -7.34 -10.09 -6.63
CA MET A 351 -6.74 -9.07 -7.50
C MET A 351 -5.20 -9.07 -7.39
N PHE A 352 -4.65 -9.17 -6.18
CA PHE A 352 -3.19 -9.23 -5.98
C PHE A 352 -2.56 -10.45 -6.65
N ILE A 353 -3.20 -11.63 -6.59
CA ILE A 353 -2.74 -12.86 -7.23
C ILE A 353 -2.71 -12.73 -8.76
N ASN A 354 -3.65 -11.97 -9.34
CA ASN A 354 -3.77 -11.77 -10.77
C ASN A 354 -2.92 -10.61 -11.32
N TYR A 355 -2.29 -9.83 -10.48
CA TYR A 355 -1.45 -8.71 -10.89
C TYR A 355 0.00 -9.16 -11.12
N ASN A 356 0.68 -8.51 -12.09
CA ASN A 356 2.03 -8.91 -12.50
C ASN A 356 3.15 -8.39 -11.59
N TRP A 357 2.85 -7.45 -10.70
CA TRP A 357 3.80 -6.87 -9.74
C TRP A 357 5.14 -6.45 -10.38
N PRO A 358 5.19 -5.46 -11.27
CA PRO A 358 6.45 -5.02 -11.90
C PRO A 358 7.49 -4.54 -10.88
N GLY A 359 7.08 -4.01 -9.74
CA GLY A 359 7.94 -3.67 -8.60
C GLY A 359 8.07 -4.79 -7.56
N ASN A 360 7.58 -6.00 -7.87
CA ASN A 360 7.71 -7.22 -7.07
C ASN A 360 7.24 -7.03 -5.60
N VAL A 361 7.99 -7.57 -4.64
CA VAL A 361 7.65 -7.52 -3.21
C VAL A 361 7.66 -6.09 -2.68
N ARG A 362 8.56 -5.22 -3.19
CA ARG A 362 8.62 -3.82 -2.77
C ARG A 362 7.36 -3.04 -3.15
N GLU A 363 6.78 -3.32 -4.30
CA GLU A 363 5.51 -2.72 -4.72
C GLU A 363 4.35 -3.22 -3.86
N LEU A 364 4.26 -4.55 -3.63
CA LEU A 364 3.26 -5.15 -2.76
C LEU A 364 3.35 -4.57 -1.33
N GLU A 365 4.55 -4.48 -0.78
CA GLU A 365 4.80 -3.88 0.54
C GLU A 365 4.28 -2.45 0.61
N ASN A 366 4.59 -1.62 -0.40
CA ASN A 366 4.15 -0.22 -0.46
C ASN A 366 2.63 -0.10 -0.57
N VAL A 367 1.99 -0.93 -1.39
CA VAL A 367 0.53 -0.96 -1.55
C VAL A 367 -0.15 -1.31 -0.22
N ILE A 368 0.36 -2.32 0.48
CA ILE A 368 -0.20 -2.75 1.77
C ILE A 368 0.09 -1.72 2.87
N ALA A 369 1.31 -1.19 2.94
CA ALA A 369 1.67 -0.15 3.90
C ALA A 369 0.73 1.06 3.79
N ARG A 370 0.48 1.54 2.56
CA ARG A 370 -0.49 2.61 2.30
C ARG A 370 -1.91 2.21 2.71
N GLY A 371 -2.35 1.00 2.37
CA GLY A 371 -3.65 0.48 2.77
C GLY A 371 -3.84 0.49 4.29
N VAL A 372 -2.83 0.03 5.05
CA VAL A 372 -2.85 0.07 6.53
C VAL A 372 -2.91 1.50 7.05
N ILE A 373 -2.17 2.44 6.46
CA ILE A 373 -2.17 3.84 6.90
C ILE A 373 -3.55 4.48 6.71
N ILE A 374 -4.17 4.25 5.56
CA ILE A 374 -5.42 4.93 5.16
C ILE A 374 -6.64 4.28 5.83
N THR A 375 -6.68 2.94 5.94
CA THR A 375 -7.87 2.26 6.46
C THR A 375 -8.13 2.58 7.93
N SER A 376 -9.42 2.76 8.25
CA SER A 376 -9.93 2.73 9.63
C SER A 376 -10.69 1.43 9.91
N ALA A 377 -10.85 0.57 8.90
CA ALA A 377 -11.51 -0.73 9.00
C ALA A 377 -10.50 -1.82 9.40
N PRO A 378 -10.97 -2.97 9.93
CA PRO A 378 -10.11 -4.12 10.23
C PRO A 378 -9.49 -4.78 8.99
N PHE A 379 -9.96 -4.50 7.79
CA PHE A 379 -9.44 -5.04 6.54
C PHE A 379 -9.13 -3.95 5.52
N ILE A 380 -8.06 -4.15 4.73
CA ILE A 380 -7.76 -3.31 3.58
C ILE A 380 -8.71 -3.71 2.46
N MET A 381 -9.44 -2.73 1.91
CA MET A 381 -10.37 -2.88 0.79
C MET A 381 -9.87 -2.11 -0.44
N LYS A 382 -10.50 -2.31 -1.61
CA LYS A 382 -10.16 -1.64 -2.88
C LYS A 382 -10.09 -0.10 -2.76
N GLU A 383 -11.00 0.49 -2.01
CA GLU A 383 -11.09 1.95 -1.78
C GLU A 383 -9.88 2.56 -1.04
N HIS A 384 -9.11 1.72 -0.33
CA HIS A 384 -7.89 2.15 0.39
C HIS A 384 -6.64 2.14 -0.50
N LEU A 385 -6.76 1.67 -1.75
CA LEU A 385 -5.65 1.55 -2.68
C LEU A 385 -5.55 2.76 -3.63
N PRO A 386 -4.37 3.00 -4.24
CA PRO A 386 -4.22 4.01 -5.27
C PRO A 386 -5.17 3.79 -6.44
N LYS A 387 -5.79 4.85 -6.94
CA LYS A 387 -6.69 4.77 -8.11
C LYS A 387 -5.96 4.23 -9.34
N GLU A 388 -4.69 4.54 -9.46
CA GLU A 388 -3.80 4.09 -10.53
C GLU A 388 -3.64 2.56 -10.50
N PHE A 389 -3.50 1.97 -9.30
CA PHE A 389 -3.45 0.52 -9.12
C PHE A 389 -4.77 -0.13 -9.50
N ILE A 390 -5.89 0.39 -8.99
CA ILE A 390 -7.23 -0.15 -9.27
C ILE A 390 -7.59 -0.04 -10.76
N SER A 391 -7.17 1.03 -11.45
CA SER A 391 -7.47 1.26 -12.86
C SER A 391 -6.90 0.17 -13.79
N GLN A 392 -5.89 -0.56 -13.36
CA GLN A 392 -5.27 -1.65 -14.13
C GLN A 392 -6.15 -2.90 -14.19
N PHE A 393 -7.10 -3.06 -13.25
CA PHE A 393 -8.04 -4.18 -13.18
C PHE A 393 -9.40 -3.87 -13.80
N LYS A 394 -9.61 -2.64 -14.29
CA LYS A 394 -10.87 -2.29 -14.96
C LYS A 394 -10.96 -3.01 -16.30
N THR A 395 -12.14 -3.58 -16.56
CA THR A 395 -12.45 -4.19 -17.86
C THR A 395 -12.38 -3.14 -18.99
N GLU A 396 -12.21 -3.59 -20.24
CA GLU A 396 -12.22 -2.69 -21.40
C GLU A 396 -13.53 -1.88 -21.51
N GLU A 397 -14.64 -2.43 -21.02
CA GLU A 397 -15.93 -1.73 -20.96
C GLU A 397 -15.94 -0.65 -19.88
N GLU A 398 -15.38 -0.93 -18.67
CA GLU A 398 -15.23 0.05 -17.59
C GLU A 398 -14.24 1.15 -17.97
N LYS A 399 -13.13 0.80 -18.66
CA LYS A 399 -12.19 1.78 -19.22
C LYS A 399 -12.83 2.66 -20.30
N ARG A 400 -13.72 2.10 -21.15
CA ARG A 400 -14.50 2.85 -22.14
C ARG A 400 -15.52 3.76 -21.49
N THR A 401 -16.16 3.34 -20.39
CA THR A 401 -17.11 4.15 -19.64
C THR A 401 -16.41 5.31 -18.93
N ASP A 402 -15.25 5.07 -18.33
CA ASP A 402 -14.41 6.12 -17.74
C ASP A 402 -13.84 7.08 -18.81
N LEU A 403 -13.48 6.57 -19.99
CA LEU A 403 -13.05 7.38 -21.14
C LEU A 403 -14.24 8.16 -21.75
N ALA A 404 -15.45 7.61 -21.72
CA ALA A 404 -16.65 8.30 -22.13
C ALA A 404 -17.05 9.39 -21.11
N HIS A 405 -16.86 9.13 -19.80
CA HIS A 405 -16.98 10.16 -18.76
C HIS A 405 -15.84 11.19 -18.79
N LYS A 406 -14.63 10.82 -19.22
CA LYS A 406 -13.51 11.77 -19.46
C LYS A 406 -13.62 12.51 -20.80
N LYS A 407 -14.31 11.96 -21.81
CA LYS A 407 -14.61 12.64 -23.08
C LYS A 407 -15.84 13.53 -23.05
N GLY A 408 -16.71 13.40 -22.04
CA GLY A 408 -17.59 14.46 -21.68
C GLY A 408 -16.74 15.55 -21.03
N ASN A 409 -16.35 16.55 -21.83
CA ASN A 409 -15.55 17.71 -21.49
C ASN A 409 -15.96 18.38 -20.16
N PHE A 410 -15.64 17.76 -19.02
CA PHE A 410 -15.47 18.47 -17.78
C PHE A 410 -13.97 18.73 -17.64
N LYS A 411 -13.47 19.85 -18.15
CA LYS A 411 -12.32 20.49 -17.55
C LYS A 411 -12.68 20.64 -16.06
N SER A 412 -12.14 19.77 -15.22
CA SER A 412 -12.03 20.06 -13.81
C SER A 412 -11.29 21.38 -13.73
N ILE A 413 -11.97 22.39 -13.25
CA ILE A 413 -11.36 23.68 -12.92
C ILE A 413 -10.41 23.34 -11.77
N THR A 414 -9.14 23.14 -12.08
CA THR A 414 -8.07 23.14 -11.10
C THR A 414 -7.95 24.59 -10.60
N TYR A 415 -8.22 24.79 -9.33
CA TYR A 415 -8.18 26.10 -8.64
C TYR A 415 -6.76 26.59 -8.38
N ASP A 416 -5.84 26.46 -9.34
CA ASP A 416 -4.47 26.96 -9.21
C ASP A 416 -4.25 28.37 -9.77
N GLU A 417 -5.25 28.94 -10.47
CA GLU A 417 -5.24 30.34 -10.89
C GLU A 417 -6.61 30.98 -10.61
N LEU A 418 -6.59 32.15 -9.96
CA LEU A 418 -7.79 32.97 -9.70
C LEU A 418 -8.39 33.42 -11.02
N THR A 419 -9.42 32.76 -11.52
CA THR A 419 -10.21 33.21 -12.67
C THR A 419 -11.18 34.29 -12.20
N PRO A 420 -11.28 35.45 -12.88
CA PRO A 420 -12.25 36.45 -12.53
C PRO A 420 -13.67 35.92 -12.47
N LEU A 421 -14.42 36.23 -11.40
CA LEU A 421 -15.74 35.69 -11.13
C LEU A 421 -16.72 35.78 -12.31
N PRO A 422 -16.75 36.88 -13.11
CA PRO A 422 -17.62 36.96 -14.29
C PRO A 422 -17.33 35.88 -15.34
N GLU A 423 -16.05 35.58 -15.63
CA GLU A 423 -15.63 34.58 -16.62
C GLU A 423 -15.96 33.15 -16.15
N LEU A 424 -15.82 32.92 -14.85
CA LEU A 424 -16.19 31.64 -14.23
C LEU A 424 -17.70 31.40 -14.32
N ILE A 425 -18.51 32.41 -13.99
CA ILE A 425 -19.97 32.36 -14.08
C ILE A 425 -20.40 32.11 -15.53
N GLU A 426 -19.82 32.83 -16.50
CA GLU A 426 -20.11 32.65 -17.92
C GLU A 426 -19.84 31.23 -18.39
N THR A 427 -18.71 30.65 -17.99
CA THR A 427 -18.30 29.29 -18.33
C THR A 427 -19.29 28.25 -17.77
N ILE A 428 -19.68 28.39 -16.49
CA ILE A 428 -20.62 27.49 -15.83
C ILE A 428 -22.02 27.61 -16.46
N GLU A 429 -22.51 28.82 -16.69
CA GLU A 429 -23.82 29.04 -17.29
C GLU A 429 -23.91 28.47 -18.71
N ARG A 430 -22.89 28.71 -19.54
CA ARG A 430 -22.80 28.16 -20.89
C ARG A 430 -22.84 26.63 -20.89
N GLN A 431 -22.09 25.97 -20.01
CA GLN A 431 -22.08 24.52 -19.89
C GLN A 431 -23.45 23.96 -19.48
N GLN A 432 -24.10 24.55 -18.48
CA GLN A 432 -25.42 24.12 -18.02
C GLN A 432 -26.50 24.31 -19.10
N ILE A 433 -26.43 25.37 -19.89
CA ILE A 433 -27.37 25.61 -20.99
C ILE A 433 -27.20 24.57 -22.10
N ILE A 434 -25.96 24.24 -22.50
CA ILE A 434 -25.69 23.22 -23.51
C ILE A 434 -26.20 21.86 -23.02
N LYS A 435 -25.89 21.46 -21.79
CA LYS A 435 -26.35 20.20 -21.20
C LYS A 435 -27.87 20.10 -21.13
N ALA A 436 -28.56 21.18 -20.77
CA ALA A 436 -30.02 21.19 -20.72
C ALA A 436 -30.66 21.09 -22.11
N LEU A 437 -30.05 21.70 -23.14
CA LEU A 437 -30.50 21.58 -24.52
C LEU A 437 -30.32 20.15 -25.07
N ASP A 438 -29.21 19.52 -24.79
CA ASP A 438 -28.92 18.13 -25.17
C ASP A 438 -29.94 17.16 -24.53
N LEU A 439 -30.16 17.26 -23.23
CA LEU A 439 -31.15 16.46 -22.52
C LEU A 439 -32.59 16.71 -22.97
N ALA A 440 -32.87 17.95 -23.39
CA ALA A 440 -34.18 18.31 -23.94
C ALA A 440 -34.30 18.02 -25.44
N ARG A 441 -33.28 17.42 -26.09
CA ARG A 441 -33.21 17.14 -27.54
C ARG A 441 -33.54 18.40 -28.38
N GLY A 442 -32.96 19.53 -28.01
CA GLY A 442 -33.15 20.83 -28.70
C GLY A 442 -34.44 21.59 -28.32
N ASN A 443 -35.32 21.03 -27.50
CA ASN A 443 -36.58 21.70 -27.09
C ASN A 443 -36.29 22.81 -26.07
N LYS A 444 -36.32 24.05 -26.54
CA LYS A 444 -36.00 25.26 -25.76
C LYS A 444 -36.91 25.48 -24.55
N THR A 445 -38.22 25.09 -24.69
CA THR A 445 -39.20 25.27 -23.60
C THR A 445 -38.89 24.27 -22.48
N LYS A 446 -38.57 23.01 -22.81
CA LYS A 446 -38.22 21.97 -21.86
C LYS A 446 -36.86 22.27 -21.19
N ALA A 447 -35.87 22.73 -21.96
CA ALA A 447 -34.57 23.13 -21.44
C ALA A 447 -34.69 24.31 -20.45
N ALA A 448 -35.46 25.34 -20.75
CA ALA A 448 -35.71 26.48 -19.85
C ALA A 448 -36.33 26.02 -18.52
N LYS A 449 -37.30 25.08 -18.58
CA LYS A 449 -37.91 24.50 -17.37
C LYS A 449 -36.94 23.70 -16.54
N MET A 450 -36.04 22.92 -17.17
CA MET A 450 -34.97 22.17 -16.49
C MET A 450 -33.96 23.06 -15.81
N LEU A 451 -33.66 24.24 -16.39
CA LEU A 451 -32.74 25.23 -15.84
C LEU A 451 -33.38 26.18 -14.81
N GLY A 452 -34.71 26.05 -14.57
CA GLY A 452 -35.42 26.95 -13.65
C GLY A 452 -35.53 28.41 -14.11
N ILE A 453 -35.38 28.68 -15.43
CA ILE A 453 -35.41 30.04 -16.00
C ILE A 453 -36.53 30.20 -17.02
N SER A 454 -36.90 31.46 -17.28
CA SER A 454 -37.91 31.75 -18.32
C SER A 454 -37.38 31.45 -19.72
N ARG A 455 -38.27 31.07 -20.66
CA ARG A 455 -37.90 30.87 -22.07
C ARG A 455 -37.22 32.10 -22.68
N LYS A 456 -37.66 33.31 -22.28
CA LYS A 456 -37.07 34.60 -22.72
C LYS A 456 -35.65 34.73 -22.19
N SER A 457 -35.42 34.38 -20.93
CA SER A 457 -34.07 34.42 -20.32
C SER A 457 -33.11 33.42 -20.99
N LEU A 458 -33.57 32.18 -21.28
CA LEU A 458 -32.79 31.22 -22.02
C LEU A 458 -32.41 31.75 -23.42
N PHE A 459 -33.34 32.38 -24.12
CA PHE A 459 -33.08 32.92 -25.45
C PHE A 459 -32.03 34.07 -25.44
N ASN A 460 -32.06 34.89 -24.42
CA ASN A 460 -31.05 35.97 -24.25
C ASN A 460 -29.70 35.38 -23.96
N LYS A 461 -29.59 34.35 -23.10
CA LYS A 461 -28.33 33.69 -22.77
C LYS A 461 -27.75 32.87 -23.95
N LEU A 462 -28.61 32.27 -24.77
CA LEU A 462 -28.16 31.62 -26.02
C LEU A 462 -27.51 32.59 -26.99
N ARG A 463 -28.05 33.80 -27.11
CA ARG A 463 -27.44 34.88 -27.93
C ARG A 463 -26.18 35.43 -27.30
N GLN A 464 -26.19 35.69 -26.01
CA GLN A 464 -25.05 36.20 -25.26
C GLN A 464 -23.82 35.30 -25.37
N TYR A 465 -24.01 33.97 -25.27
CA TYR A 465 -22.92 33.00 -25.27
C TYR A 465 -22.68 32.34 -26.63
N ASN A 466 -23.27 32.87 -27.71
CA ASN A 466 -23.11 32.36 -29.08
C ASN A 466 -23.28 30.82 -29.17
N ILE A 467 -24.30 30.24 -28.51
CA ILE A 467 -24.55 28.81 -28.52
C ILE A 467 -25.37 28.48 -29.79
N PRO A 468 -24.82 27.66 -30.73
CA PRO A 468 -25.55 27.27 -31.93
C PRO A 468 -26.70 26.33 -31.53
N VAL A 469 -27.89 26.63 -32.01
CA VAL A 469 -29.09 25.81 -31.80
C VAL A 469 -29.47 25.21 -33.14
N ASN A 470 -29.26 23.91 -33.33
CA ASN A 470 -29.80 23.22 -34.48
C ASN A 470 -31.35 23.26 -34.40
N ASN A 471 -31.97 23.98 -35.31
CA ASN A 471 -33.44 23.93 -35.50
C ASN A 471 -33.73 22.60 -36.22
N SER A 472 -33.98 21.55 -35.45
CA SER A 472 -34.81 20.46 -35.96
C SER A 472 -36.27 20.86 -35.72
N GLU A 473 -37.01 21.04 -36.77
CA GLU A 473 -38.47 21.28 -36.80
C GLU A 473 -39.25 20.25 -36.00
#